data_e5da18bad7d70758f834b02c45d27e65
#
_entry.id   e5da18bad7d70758f834b02c45d27e65
#
_cell.length_a   1.000
_cell.length_b   1.000
_cell.length_c   1.000
_cell.angle_alpha   90.00
_cell.angle_beta   90.00
_cell.angle_gamma   90.00
#
_symmetry.space_group_name_H-M   'P 1'
#
loop_
_entity.id
_entity.type
_entity.pdbx_description
1 polymer ?
#
loop_
_entity_poly.entity_id
_entity_poly.type
_entity_poly.pdbx_seq_one_letter_code
_entity_poly.pdbx_strand_id
1 'polypeptide(L)'
;MRKIFEEELQDLHVLFSEMGKMVNEAIYISVKGFVNHDKELAAEVIASDIVINQREAEIEKRCFELIALHQPVTGNLRRIVTIMKACADLERMADHAVSIAKSTIRVKGNKRNSDIEAVIAGQSDTVKVMV
;
A
#
# COMPACT_ATOMS: atom_id res chain seq x y z
N MET A 1 -19.43 1.64 -27.15
CA MET A 1 -19.21 0.51 -26.22
C MET A 1 -17.74 0.29 -25.95
N ARG A 2 -16.93 -0.03 -26.95
CA ARG A 2 -15.50 -0.20 -26.79
C ARG A 2 -14.81 1.00 -26.15
N LYS A 3 -15.15 2.19 -26.61
CA LYS A 3 -14.52 3.41 -26.12
C LYS A 3 -14.81 3.63 -24.64
N ILE A 4 -16.02 3.35 -24.21
CA ILE A 4 -16.41 3.47 -22.80
C ILE A 4 -15.63 2.48 -21.96
N PHE A 5 -15.49 1.25 -22.43
CA PHE A 5 -14.72 0.22 -21.72
C PHE A 5 -13.25 0.63 -21.58
N GLU A 6 -12.64 1.14 -22.66
CA GLU A 6 -11.24 1.57 -22.61
C GLU A 6 -11.04 2.75 -21.65
N GLU A 7 -11.98 3.69 -21.62
CA GLU A 7 -11.92 4.81 -20.68
C GLU A 7 -12.03 4.33 -19.23
N GLU A 8 -12.96 3.42 -18.98
CA GLU A 8 -13.13 2.85 -17.63
C GLU A 8 -11.91 2.04 -17.21
N LEU A 9 -11.29 1.31 -18.14
CA LEU A 9 -10.09 0.56 -17.87
C LEU A 9 -8.92 1.49 -17.56
N GLN A 10 -8.83 2.61 -18.28
CA GLN A 10 -7.81 3.63 -18.01
C GLN A 10 -8.02 4.26 -16.64
N ASP A 11 -9.26 4.55 -16.27
CA ASP A 11 -9.58 5.08 -14.95
C ASP A 11 -9.16 4.09 -13.86
N LEU A 12 -9.36 2.80 -14.11
CA LEU A 12 -8.94 1.76 -13.19
C LEU A 12 -7.43 1.76 -13.00
N HIS A 13 -6.67 1.92 -14.09
CA HIS A 13 -5.21 2.02 -14.01
C HIS A 13 -4.76 3.23 -13.20
N VAL A 14 -5.44 4.36 -13.35
CA VAL A 14 -5.14 5.58 -12.57
C VAL A 14 -5.36 5.33 -11.08
N LEU A 15 -6.49 4.73 -10.72
CA LEU A 15 -6.78 4.40 -9.33
C LEU A 15 -5.74 3.44 -8.74
N PHE A 16 -5.34 2.45 -9.52
CA PHE A 16 -4.32 1.50 -9.09
C PHE A 16 -2.97 2.20 -8.87
N SER A 17 -2.57 3.08 -9.78
CA SER A 17 -1.33 3.84 -9.65
C SER A 17 -1.34 4.72 -8.41
N GLU A 18 -2.47 5.38 -8.14
CA GLU A 18 -2.63 6.20 -6.94
C GLU A 18 -2.49 5.37 -5.67
N MET A 19 -3.10 4.19 -5.65
CA MET A 19 -2.98 3.27 -4.52
C MET A 19 -1.52 2.84 -4.32
N GLY A 20 -0.81 2.54 -5.41
CA GLY A 20 0.60 2.18 -5.35
C GLY A 20 1.45 3.26 -4.71
N LYS A 21 1.22 4.52 -5.08
CA LYS A 21 1.93 5.65 -4.49
C LYS A 21 1.63 5.78 -3.00
N MET A 22 0.38 5.62 -2.62
CA MET A 22 -0.03 5.70 -1.21
C MET A 22 0.63 4.62 -0.37
N VAL A 23 0.72 3.39 -0.89
CA VAL A 23 1.36 2.29 -0.19
C VAL A 23 2.86 2.52 -0.05
N ASN A 24 3.52 2.96 -1.12
CA ASN A 24 4.95 3.27 -1.07
C ASN A 24 5.25 4.34 -0.04
N GLU A 25 4.44 5.38 0.01
CA GLU A 25 4.60 6.45 0.99
C GLU A 25 4.38 5.94 2.40
N ALA A 26 3.36 5.11 2.61
CA ALA A 26 3.09 4.52 3.92
C ALA A 26 4.27 3.69 4.42
N ILE A 27 4.89 2.89 3.54
CA ILE A 27 6.06 2.10 3.90
C ILE A 27 7.23 3.00 4.29
N TYR A 28 7.50 4.01 3.48
CA TYR A 28 8.58 4.96 3.74
C TYR A 28 8.40 5.65 5.09
N ILE A 29 7.20 6.17 5.34
CA ILE A 29 6.89 6.88 6.57
C ILE A 29 6.95 5.94 7.78
N SER A 30 6.47 4.69 7.63
CA SER A 30 6.49 3.73 8.72
C SER A 30 7.92 3.40 9.17
N VAL A 31 8.83 3.20 8.21
CA VAL A 31 10.23 2.92 8.50
C VAL A 31 10.89 4.14 9.14
N LYS A 32 10.66 5.32 8.58
CA LYS A 32 11.20 6.56 9.10
C LYS A 32 10.72 6.82 10.54
N GLY A 33 9.43 6.61 10.79
CA GLY A 33 8.87 6.76 12.13
C GLY A 33 9.48 5.78 13.13
N PHE A 34 9.72 4.55 12.69
CA PHE A 34 10.32 3.53 13.56
C PHE A 34 11.76 3.87 13.91
N VAL A 35 12.56 4.24 12.93
CA VAL A 35 13.96 4.60 13.12
C VAL A 35 14.12 5.82 14.00
N ASN A 36 13.26 6.82 13.83
CA ASN A 36 13.33 8.09 14.57
C ASN A 36 12.48 8.09 15.85
N HIS A 37 11.79 6.99 16.15
CA HIS A 37 10.86 6.90 17.28
C HIS A 37 9.78 7.98 17.23
N ASP A 38 9.32 8.30 16.03
CA ASP A 38 8.32 9.34 15.79
C ASP A 38 6.93 8.74 15.78
N LYS A 39 6.24 8.85 16.91
CA LYS A 39 4.89 8.31 17.05
C LYS A 39 3.86 9.04 16.20
N GLU A 40 4.12 10.30 15.87
CA GLU A 40 3.23 11.06 15.00
C GLU A 40 3.25 10.51 13.58
N LEU A 41 4.45 10.21 13.06
CA LEU A 41 4.56 9.57 11.75
C LEU A 41 3.89 8.19 11.76
N ALA A 42 4.07 7.43 12.83
CA ALA A 42 3.42 6.12 12.96
C ALA A 42 1.89 6.25 12.95
N ALA A 43 1.36 7.24 13.64
CA ALA A 43 -0.07 7.50 13.66
C ALA A 43 -0.60 7.88 12.27
N GLU A 44 0.18 8.64 11.49
CA GLU A 44 -0.17 8.97 10.12
C GLU A 44 -0.30 7.72 9.24
N VAL A 45 0.59 6.76 9.41
CA VAL A 45 0.54 5.50 8.66
C VAL A 45 -0.74 4.74 8.98
N ILE A 46 -1.07 4.63 10.25
CA ILE A 46 -2.28 3.93 10.68
C ILE A 46 -3.53 4.63 10.15
N ALA A 47 -3.55 5.95 10.17
CA ALA A 47 -4.66 6.72 9.63
C ALA A 47 -4.77 6.55 8.11
N SER A 48 -3.65 6.49 7.40
CA SER A 48 -3.66 6.32 5.94
C SER A 48 -4.18 4.96 5.51
N ASP A 49 -4.10 3.96 6.38
CA ASP A 49 -4.57 2.62 6.07
C ASP A 49 -6.07 2.60 5.74
N ILE A 50 -6.84 3.44 6.39
CA ILE A 50 -8.28 3.57 6.12
C ILE A 50 -8.51 4.00 4.66
N VAL A 51 -7.75 4.99 4.20
CA VAL A 51 -7.86 5.50 2.83
C VAL A 51 -7.40 4.44 1.82
N ILE A 52 -6.31 3.75 2.12
CA ILE A 52 -5.78 2.68 1.26
C ILE A 52 -6.82 1.56 1.12
N ASN A 53 -7.44 1.16 2.21
CA ASN A 53 -8.47 0.13 2.20
C ASN A 53 -9.69 0.56 1.38
N GLN A 54 -10.07 1.82 1.46
CA GLN A 54 -11.16 2.37 0.66
C GLN A 54 -10.83 2.35 -0.83
N ARG A 55 -9.60 2.68 -1.18
CA ARG A 55 -9.14 2.63 -2.56
C ARG A 55 -9.15 1.21 -3.11
N GLU A 56 -8.70 0.25 -2.30
CA GLU A 56 -8.72 -1.15 -2.69
C GLU A 56 -10.14 -1.62 -2.97
N ALA A 57 -11.06 -1.31 -2.06
CA ALA A 57 -12.47 -1.69 -2.23
C ALA A 57 -13.06 -1.08 -3.49
N GLU A 58 -12.72 0.17 -3.80
CA GLU A 58 -13.18 0.84 -5.00
C GLU A 58 -12.63 0.19 -6.27
N ILE A 59 -11.35 -0.13 -6.28
CA ILE A 59 -10.72 -0.80 -7.42
C ILE A 59 -11.36 -2.17 -7.65
N GLU A 60 -11.54 -2.94 -6.59
CA GLU A 60 -12.16 -4.25 -6.66
C GLU A 60 -13.59 -4.16 -7.22
N LYS A 61 -14.36 -3.21 -6.73
CA LYS A 61 -15.72 -2.98 -7.21
C LYS A 61 -15.73 -2.66 -8.70
N ARG A 62 -14.85 -1.79 -9.15
CA ARG A 62 -14.76 -1.41 -10.56
C ARG A 62 -14.32 -2.57 -11.43
N CYS A 63 -13.42 -3.42 -10.94
CA CYS A 63 -13.01 -4.61 -11.65
C CYS A 63 -14.20 -5.54 -11.89
N PHE A 64 -15.02 -5.79 -10.87
CA PHE A 64 -16.21 -6.63 -11.00
C PHE A 64 -17.23 -6.00 -11.93
N GLU A 65 -17.43 -4.69 -11.85
CA GLU A 65 -18.37 -3.99 -12.74
C GLU A 65 -17.93 -4.09 -14.20
N LEU A 66 -16.64 -3.92 -14.47
CA LEU A 66 -16.12 -4.04 -15.83
C LEU A 66 -16.32 -5.43 -16.38
N ILE A 67 -16.08 -6.45 -15.57
CA ILE A 67 -16.28 -7.83 -16.00
C ILE A 67 -17.75 -8.12 -16.24
N ALA A 68 -18.61 -7.69 -15.32
CA ALA A 68 -20.05 -7.96 -15.42
C ALA A 68 -20.72 -7.24 -16.57
N LEU A 69 -20.38 -5.96 -16.77
CA LEU A 69 -21.05 -5.14 -17.78
C LEU A 69 -20.53 -5.35 -19.19
N HIS A 70 -19.24 -5.54 -19.34
CA HIS A 70 -18.61 -5.58 -20.67
C HIS A 70 -18.22 -6.97 -21.13
N GLN A 71 -18.23 -7.95 -20.25
CA GLN A 71 -17.84 -9.32 -20.56
C GLN A 71 -16.61 -9.35 -21.47
N PRO A 72 -15.48 -8.81 -20.97
CA PRO A 72 -14.31 -8.59 -21.82
C PRO A 72 -13.71 -9.88 -22.36
N VAL A 73 -13.10 -9.78 -23.53
CA VAL A 73 -12.38 -10.91 -24.12
C VAL A 73 -11.11 -11.22 -23.30
N THR A 74 -10.57 -12.41 -23.53
CA THR A 74 -9.48 -12.97 -22.73
C THR A 74 -8.35 -12.01 -22.39
N GLY A 75 -7.85 -11.23 -23.35
CA GLY A 75 -6.76 -10.29 -23.13
C GLY A 75 -7.10 -9.20 -22.12
N ASN A 76 -8.26 -8.59 -22.28
CA ASN A 76 -8.73 -7.53 -21.38
C ASN A 76 -9.13 -8.08 -20.03
N LEU A 77 -9.72 -9.27 -19.99
CA LEU A 77 -10.04 -9.94 -18.75
C LEU A 77 -8.77 -10.21 -17.95
N ARG A 78 -7.71 -10.67 -18.61
CA ARG A 78 -6.43 -10.94 -17.97
C ARG A 78 -5.84 -9.66 -17.35
N ARG A 79 -5.95 -8.54 -18.04
CA ARG A 79 -5.47 -7.25 -17.52
C ARG A 79 -6.21 -6.86 -16.23
N ILE A 80 -7.52 -7.02 -16.21
CA ILE A 80 -8.33 -6.73 -15.02
C ILE A 80 -7.93 -7.65 -13.86
N VAL A 81 -7.81 -8.94 -14.12
CA VAL A 81 -7.41 -9.92 -13.09
C VAL A 81 -6.01 -9.62 -12.56
N THR A 82 -5.09 -9.20 -13.44
CA THR A 82 -3.73 -8.82 -13.03
C THR A 82 -3.77 -7.63 -12.06
N ILE A 83 -4.62 -6.64 -12.33
CA ILE A 83 -4.79 -5.49 -11.42
C ILE A 83 -5.33 -5.95 -10.07
N MET A 84 -6.31 -6.85 -10.06
CA MET A 84 -6.87 -7.38 -8.82
C MET A 84 -5.81 -8.07 -7.98
N LYS A 85 -4.97 -8.89 -8.60
CA LYS A 85 -3.89 -9.59 -7.90
C LYS A 85 -2.83 -8.62 -7.39
N ALA A 86 -2.48 -7.63 -8.19
CA ALA A 86 -1.52 -6.61 -7.79
C ALA A 86 -2.04 -5.78 -6.62
N CYS A 87 -3.34 -5.47 -6.60
CA CYS A 87 -3.96 -4.78 -5.48
C CYS A 87 -3.86 -5.58 -4.18
N ALA A 88 -4.03 -6.89 -4.26
CA ALA A 88 -3.89 -7.75 -3.09
C ALA A 88 -2.46 -7.72 -2.55
N ASP A 89 -1.47 -7.66 -3.43
CA ASP A 89 -0.07 -7.53 -3.03
C ASP A 89 0.20 -6.18 -2.38
N LEU A 90 -0.36 -5.10 -2.93
CA LEU A 90 -0.23 -3.76 -2.35
C LEU A 90 -0.87 -3.69 -0.96
N GLU A 91 -2.03 -4.31 -0.79
CA GLU A 91 -2.68 -4.37 0.52
C GLU A 91 -1.79 -5.06 1.55
N ARG A 92 -1.16 -6.15 1.16
CA ARG A 92 -0.26 -6.89 2.03
C ARG A 92 0.93 -6.03 2.46
N MET A 93 1.47 -5.27 1.52
CA MET A 93 2.55 -4.31 1.82
C MET A 93 2.08 -3.23 2.77
N ALA A 94 0.87 -2.72 2.58
CA ALA A 94 0.28 -1.72 3.47
C ALA A 94 0.10 -2.28 4.88
N ASP A 95 -0.32 -3.53 5.01
CA ASP A 95 -0.46 -4.19 6.31
C ASP A 95 0.88 -4.27 7.03
N HIS A 96 1.97 -4.54 6.32
CA HIS A 96 3.31 -4.52 6.91
C HIS A 96 3.68 -3.13 7.41
N ALA A 97 3.36 -2.09 6.64
CA ALA A 97 3.62 -0.71 7.06
C ALA A 97 2.86 -0.39 8.36
N VAL A 98 1.60 -0.81 8.45
CA VAL A 98 0.79 -0.63 9.65
C VAL A 98 1.39 -1.38 10.84
N SER A 99 1.88 -2.60 10.62
CA SER A 99 2.53 -3.38 11.67
C SER A 99 3.76 -2.68 12.21
N ILE A 100 4.58 -2.11 11.34
CA ILE A 100 5.75 -1.32 11.74
C ILE A 100 5.32 -0.10 12.54
N ALA A 101 4.29 0.60 12.08
CA ALA A 101 3.78 1.78 12.78
C ALA A 101 3.26 1.44 14.18
N LYS A 102 2.53 0.34 14.31
CA LYS A 102 2.05 -0.12 15.60
C LYS A 102 3.20 -0.47 16.54
N SER A 103 4.25 -1.07 16.00
CA SER A 103 5.45 -1.36 16.79
C SER A 103 6.10 -0.09 17.31
N THR A 104 6.16 0.95 16.49
CA THR A 104 6.69 2.26 16.88
C THR A 104 5.92 2.83 18.07
N ILE A 105 4.62 2.74 18.04
CA ILE A 105 3.77 3.27 19.10
C ILE A 105 3.92 2.46 20.39
N ARG A 106 4.09 1.14 20.28
CA ARG A 106 4.28 0.28 21.44
C ARG A 106 5.59 0.50 22.14
N VAL A 107 6.63 0.83 21.40
CA VAL A 107 7.94 1.13 21.99
C VAL A 107 7.80 2.45 22.69
N LYS A 108 7.50 2.40 23.97
CA LYS A 108 7.51 3.57 24.82
C LYS A 108 8.95 4.04 24.89
N GLY A 109 9.18 5.29 24.57
CA GLY A 109 10.48 5.94 24.53
C GLY A 109 11.43 5.58 25.63
N ASN A 110 11.64 4.34 25.87
CA ASN A 110 12.62 3.85 26.76
C ASN A 110 13.95 3.97 26.10
N LYS A 111 14.83 4.58 26.78
CA LYS A 111 16.23 4.62 26.46
C LYS A 111 16.82 3.27 26.19
N ARG A 112 15.98 2.25 26.11
CA ARG A 112 16.42 0.94 26.05
C ARG A 112 17.35 0.73 24.99
N ASN A 113 17.71 1.59 24.28
CA ASN A 113 18.35 0.89 23.38
C ASN A 113 18.84 1.62 22.19
N SER A 114 19.81 2.44 22.45
CA SER A 114 20.72 2.87 21.41
C SER A 114 21.25 1.67 20.62
N ASP A 115 21.43 0.51 21.27
CA ASP A 115 21.88 -0.71 20.58
C ASP A 115 20.84 -1.26 19.63
N ILE A 116 19.57 -1.31 20.06
CA ILE A 116 18.48 -1.76 19.21
C ILE A 116 18.23 -0.76 18.09
N GLU A 117 18.30 0.52 18.37
CA GLU A 117 18.19 1.56 17.36
C GLU A 117 19.22 1.40 16.25
N ALA A 118 20.46 1.12 16.62
CA ALA A 118 21.53 0.91 15.66
C ALA A 118 21.25 -0.30 14.77
N VAL A 119 20.74 -1.39 15.34
CA VAL A 119 20.39 -2.59 14.58
C VAL A 119 19.25 -2.31 13.63
N ILE A 120 18.23 -1.61 14.09
CA ILE A 120 17.06 -1.25 13.26
C ILE A 120 17.47 -0.33 12.11
N ALA A 121 18.32 0.65 12.38
CA ALA A 121 18.82 1.54 11.33
C ALA A 121 19.57 0.75 10.25
N GLY A 122 20.41 -0.21 10.68
CA GLY A 122 21.10 -1.09 9.75
C GLY A 122 20.13 -1.91 8.89
N GLN A 123 19.11 -2.46 9.51
CA GLN A 123 18.08 -3.22 8.77
C GLN A 123 17.29 -2.34 7.81
N SER A 124 16.96 -1.13 8.23
CA SER A 124 16.23 -0.19 7.39
C SER A 124 17.03 0.17 6.13
N ASP A 125 18.34 0.38 6.28
CA ASP A 125 19.21 0.66 5.15
C ASP A 125 19.26 -0.54 4.20
N THR A 126 19.32 -1.76 4.75
CA THR A 126 19.28 -2.98 3.95
C THR A 126 17.99 -3.08 3.14
N VAL A 127 16.86 -2.79 3.77
CA VAL A 127 15.55 -2.81 3.08
C VAL A 127 15.52 -1.79 1.94
N LYS A 128 16.03 -0.59 2.16
CA LYS A 128 16.09 0.44 1.12
C LYS A 128 16.92 0.00 -0.07
N VAL A 129 18.01 -0.68 0.17
CA VAL A 129 18.88 -1.20 -0.89
C VAL A 129 18.15 -2.29 -1.68
N MET A 130 17.36 -3.12 -1.02
CA MET A 130 16.63 -4.22 -1.65
C MET A 130 15.42 -3.75 -2.46
N VAL A 131 14.87 -2.63 -2.14
CA VAL A 131 13.74 -2.04 -2.85
C VAL A 131 14.19 -1.14 -3.97
#